data_d25b4e01c0038d591eab3246d7415cf3
#
_entry.id   d25b4e01c0038d591eab3246d7415cf3
#
_cell.length_a   1.000
_cell.length_b   1.000
_cell.length_c   1.000
_cell.angle_alpha   90.00
_cell.angle_beta   90.00
_cell.angle_gamma   90.00
#
_symmetry.space_group_name_H-M   'P 1'
#
loop_
_entity.id
_entity.type
_entity.pdbx_description
1 polymer ?
#
loop_
_entity_poly.entity_id
_entity_poly.type
_entity_poly.pdbx_seq_one_letter_code
_entity_poly.pdbx_strand_id
1 'polypeptide(L)'
;MKNFAKLLTTALMIGCLAAGIAGCGGSEGGKDAAAVKQTVIYTNSDEEAQTAMKNALDKNGFEGKYIMQSFGTSELGGKLAAEGKNIEANVVTMTSYYLDSDQKQHPMFLEIKDAAKPLAEHPNFYVPVLGNCGALFVNTEELKKANLPMPKAIKDLADPMYKGHISVPDITGSSTAWLMTQAVLNEYGDEEGAKIMKQIEANAMPHLEKSGSGPLKKIRAGEVAVGFGLRHQAVADKAKGLPVDYVDPVEGNFMLTESVAVIDKNAAENEQAKKLPNAFSKMPARNF
;
A
#
# COMPACT_ATOMS: atom_id res chain seq x y z
N MET A 1 -56.80 6.84 21.83
CA MET A 1 -57.67 6.39 20.72
C MET A 1 -56.71 5.81 19.65
N LYS A 2 -56.68 4.53 19.65
CA LYS A 2 -57.03 3.58 18.58
C LYS A 2 -56.11 3.62 17.36
N ASN A 3 -55.24 2.58 17.28
CA ASN A 3 -55.16 1.56 16.22
C ASN A 3 -54.53 2.02 14.88
N PHE A 4 -53.59 1.33 14.20
CA PHE A 4 -53.59 -0.08 13.79
C PHE A 4 -52.17 -0.53 13.33
N ALA A 5 -51.82 -1.71 13.77
CA ALA A 5 -50.73 -2.51 13.22
C ALA A 5 -51.16 -3.09 11.85
N LYS A 6 -50.22 -3.29 10.92
CA LYS A 6 -50.28 -4.37 9.93
C LYS A 6 -48.89 -4.86 9.57
N LEU A 7 -48.62 -6.08 10.01
CA LEU A 7 -47.62 -7.01 9.47
C LEU A 7 -47.88 -7.26 7.98
N LEU A 8 -46.80 -7.36 7.17
CA LEU A 8 -46.81 -8.13 5.94
C LEU A 8 -45.53 -8.93 5.85
N THR A 9 -45.64 -10.20 6.19
CA THR A 9 -44.71 -11.29 5.88
C THR A 9 -44.91 -11.69 4.42
N THR A 10 -43.84 -11.66 3.63
CA THR A 10 -43.83 -12.32 2.31
C THR A 10 -42.73 -13.37 2.30
N ALA A 11 -43.15 -14.62 2.43
CA ALA A 11 -42.33 -15.80 2.20
C ALA A 11 -42.18 -16.01 0.68
N LEU A 12 -40.93 -16.12 0.18
CA LEU A 12 -40.67 -16.55 -1.18
C LEU A 12 -40.23 -18.01 -1.17
N MET A 13 -41.07 -18.88 -1.73
CA MET A 13 -40.78 -20.30 -1.96
C MET A 13 -39.79 -20.44 -3.11
N ILE A 14 -38.75 -21.23 -2.85
CA ILE A 14 -37.83 -21.73 -3.87
C ILE A 14 -38.42 -23.03 -4.39
N GLY A 15 -38.86 -23.01 -5.65
CA GLY A 15 -39.30 -24.18 -6.37
C GLY A 15 -38.12 -24.90 -7.02
N CYS A 16 -37.83 -26.13 -6.58
CA CYS A 16 -36.99 -27.07 -7.30
C CYS A 16 -37.74 -27.63 -8.51
N LEU A 17 -37.23 -27.41 -9.72
CA LEU A 17 -37.61 -28.21 -10.90
C LEU A 17 -36.44 -29.12 -11.24
N ALA A 18 -36.58 -30.41 -10.91
CA ALA A 18 -35.78 -31.47 -11.45
C ALA A 18 -36.44 -31.92 -12.76
N ALA A 19 -35.75 -31.78 -13.88
CA ALA A 19 -36.09 -32.44 -15.13
C ALA A 19 -34.88 -33.25 -15.58
N GLY A 20 -34.95 -34.57 -15.40
CA GLY A 20 -34.00 -35.51 -15.95
C GLY A 20 -34.23 -35.69 -17.46
N ILE A 21 -33.13 -35.69 -18.21
CA ILE A 21 -33.10 -36.30 -19.56
C ILE A 21 -31.87 -37.18 -19.59
N ALA A 22 -32.11 -38.50 -19.66
CA ALA A 22 -31.10 -39.47 -20.01
C ALA A 22 -30.82 -39.39 -21.51
N GLY A 23 -29.56 -39.23 -21.87
CA GLY A 23 -29.05 -39.30 -23.24
C GLY A 23 -27.67 -39.92 -23.20
N CYS A 24 -27.57 -41.22 -23.53
CA CYS A 24 -26.31 -41.90 -23.81
C CYS A 24 -25.67 -41.35 -25.07
N GLY A 25 -24.39 -41.00 -25.02
CA GLY A 25 -23.56 -40.75 -26.17
C GLY A 25 -22.14 -40.51 -25.69
N GLY A 26 -21.28 -41.52 -25.78
CA GLY A 26 -19.89 -41.46 -25.38
C GLY A 26 -19.07 -40.51 -26.25
N SER A 27 -18.12 -39.82 -25.65
CA SER A 27 -16.80 -39.49 -26.22
C SER A 27 -15.92 -38.80 -25.17
N GLU A 28 -14.79 -39.45 -24.89
CA GLU A 28 -13.47 -38.94 -24.55
C GLU A 28 -13.33 -37.71 -23.63
N GLY A 29 -12.81 -38.00 -22.43
CA GLY A 29 -11.65 -37.31 -21.86
C GLY A 29 -11.64 -35.80 -21.77
N GLY A 30 -12.61 -35.19 -21.12
CA GLY A 30 -12.40 -33.91 -20.50
C GLY A 30 -11.61 -34.13 -19.21
N LYS A 31 -10.29 -33.90 -19.23
CA LYS A 31 -9.54 -33.71 -18.01
C LYS A 31 -10.18 -32.51 -17.32
N ASP A 32 -10.82 -32.73 -16.17
CA ASP A 32 -11.18 -31.66 -15.27
C ASP A 32 -9.89 -30.85 -15.02
N ALA A 33 -9.80 -29.69 -15.64
CA ALA A 33 -8.77 -28.73 -15.30
C ALA A 33 -9.09 -28.34 -13.86
N ALA A 34 -8.41 -28.94 -12.91
CA ALA A 34 -8.47 -28.57 -11.51
C ALA A 34 -8.30 -27.05 -11.48
N ALA A 35 -9.30 -26.33 -10.99
CA ALA A 35 -9.27 -24.89 -10.91
C ALA A 35 -7.96 -24.50 -10.20
N VAL A 36 -7.08 -23.80 -10.94
CA VAL A 36 -5.78 -23.41 -10.40
C VAL A 36 -6.07 -22.48 -9.22
N LYS A 37 -5.78 -22.93 -8.01
CA LYS A 37 -5.97 -22.12 -6.81
C LYS A 37 -5.13 -20.84 -6.96
N GLN A 38 -5.79 -19.68 -7.01
CA GLN A 38 -5.11 -18.41 -7.14
C GLN A 38 -4.24 -18.11 -5.93
N THR A 39 -3.06 -17.54 -6.17
CA THR A 39 -2.17 -17.07 -5.09
C THR A 39 -2.72 -15.76 -4.54
N VAL A 40 -2.96 -15.69 -3.24
CA VAL A 40 -3.43 -14.48 -2.57
C VAL A 40 -2.23 -13.62 -2.19
N ILE A 41 -2.23 -12.36 -2.60
CA ILE A 41 -1.20 -11.37 -2.34
C ILE A 41 -1.80 -10.25 -1.51
N TYR A 42 -1.25 -9.98 -0.33
CA TYR A 42 -1.59 -8.82 0.47
C TYR A 42 -0.51 -7.75 0.30
N THR A 43 -0.92 -6.49 0.14
CA THR A 43 -0.01 -5.39 -0.13
C THR A 43 -0.44 -4.11 0.62
N ASN A 44 0.55 -3.35 1.11
CA ASN A 44 0.34 -1.98 1.59
C ASN A 44 0.76 -0.91 0.58
N SER A 45 1.15 -1.32 -0.61
CA SER A 45 1.68 -0.43 -1.65
C SER A 45 0.60 0.50 -2.23
N ASP A 46 1.03 1.65 -2.73
CA ASP A 46 0.18 2.59 -3.45
C ASP A 46 -0.34 2.03 -4.80
N GLU A 47 -1.32 2.70 -5.41
CA GLU A 47 -1.95 2.27 -6.66
C GLU A 47 -0.96 2.16 -7.82
N GLU A 48 0.00 3.09 -7.92
CA GLU A 48 1.02 3.10 -8.95
C GLU A 48 1.95 1.89 -8.80
N ALA A 49 2.35 1.56 -7.57
CA ALA A 49 3.15 0.38 -7.27
C ALA A 49 2.37 -0.91 -7.54
N GLN A 50 1.12 -0.99 -7.10
CA GLN A 50 0.26 -2.15 -7.37
C GLN A 50 0.07 -2.37 -8.89
N THR A 51 -0.11 -1.30 -9.67
CA THR A 51 -0.22 -1.39 -11.12
C THR A 51 1.07 -1.95 -11.74
N ALA A 52 2.24 -1.48 -11.29
CA ALA A 52 3.52 -2.01 -11.75
C ALA A 52 3.72 -3.47 -11.38
N MET A 53 3.33 -3.87 -10.15
CA MET A 53 3.36 -5.26 -9.68
C MET A 53 2.47 -6.17 -10.51
N LYS A 54 1.20 -5.78 -10.77
CA LYS A 54 0.27 -6.53 -11.61
C LYS A 54 0.82 -6.70 -13.02
N ASN A 55 1.29 -5.62 -13.64
CA ASN A 55 1.90 -5.68 -14.96
C ASN A 55 3.12 -6.61 -15.02
N ALA A 56 3.94 -6.63 -13.98
CA ALA A 56 5.09 -7.53 -13.89
C ALA A 56 4.65 -8.99 -13.75
N LEU A 57 3.67 -9.27 -12.92
CA LEU A 57 3.10 -10.61 -12.76
C LEU A 57 2.49 -11.11 -14.08
N ASP A 58 1.65 -10.33 -14.72
CA ASP A 58 0.93 -10.71 -15.96
C ASP A 58 1.92 -10.99 -17.10
N LYS A 59 2.92 -10.12 -17.30
CA LYS A 59 4.00 -10.32 -18.28
C LYS A 59 4.87 -11.55 -18.02
N ASN A 60 4.91 -12.03 -16.78
CA ASN A 60 5.67 -13.23 -16.39
C ASN A 60 4.78 -14.49 -16.29
N GLY A 61 3.57 -14.47 -16.85
CA GLY A 61 2.68 -15.62 -16.98
C GLY A 61 1.83 -15.94 -15.75
N PHE A 62 1.60 -14.94 -14.87
CA PHE A 62 0.73 -15.08 -13.72
C PHE A 62 -0.67 -14.47 -13.91
N GLU A 63 -0.98 -13.95 -15.10
CA GLU A 63 -2.30 -13.41 -15.41
C GLU A 63 -3.40 -14.44 -15.06
N GLY A 64 -4.42 -13.98 -14.29
CA GLY A 64 -5.51 -14.81 -13.79
C GLY A 64 -5.14 -15.81 -12.67
N LYS A 65 -3.86 -15.89 -12.24
CA LYS A 65 -3.36 -16.86 -11.25
C LYS A 65 -3.17 -16.28 -9.85
N TYR A 66 -3.51 -15.01 -9.63
CA TYR A 66 -3.39 -14.35 -8.33
C TYR A 66 -4.59 -13.44 -8.04
N ILE A 67 -4.77 -13.14 -6.77
CA ILE A 67 -5.66 -12.10 -6.25
C ILE A 67 -4.80 -11.15 -5.42
N MET A 68 -4.89 -9.84 -5.67
CA MET A 68 -4.17 -8.84 -4.90
C MET A 68 -5.14 -8.00 -4.09
N GLN A 69 -4.94 -7.96 -2.78
CA GLN A 69 -5.74 -7.19 -1.82
C GLN A 69 -4.88 -6.13 -1.15
N SER A 70 -5.41 -4.90 -1.03
CA SER A 70 -4.70 -3.75 -0.48
C SER A 70 -5.16 -3.45 0.94
N PHE A 71 -4.21 -3.13 1.81
CA PHE A 71 -4.41 -2.80 3.22
C PHE A 71 -3.59 -1.55 3.60
N GLY A 72 -3.98 -0.87 4.67
CA GLY A 72 -3.09 0.08 5.34
C GLY A 72 -1.88 -0.64 5.95
N THR A 73 -0.74 0.08 6.11
CA THR A 73 0.49 -0.53 6.63
C THR A 73 0.28 -1.16 8.02
N SER A 74 -0.29 -0.40 8.95
CA SER A 74 -0.53 -0.91 10.32
C SER A 74 -1.60 -2.01 10.36
N GLU A 75 -2.57 -1.97 9.47
CA GLU A 75 -3.60 -3.01 9.35
C GLU A 75 -2.98 -4.33 8.88
N LEU A 76 -2.15 -4.28 7.82
CA LEU A 76 -1.46 -5.48 7.32
C LEU A 76 -0.48 -6.04 8.35
N GLY A 77 0.30 -5.18 9.01
CA GLY A 77 1.19 -5.59 10.10
C GLY A 77 0.43 -6.24 11.25
N GLY A 78 -0.70 -5.65 11.66
CA GLY A 78 -1.56 -6.25 12.69
C GLY A 78 -2.13 -7.62 12.29
N LYS A 79 -2.51 -7.81 11.02
CA LYS A 79 -2.96 -9.12 10.50
C LYS A 79 -1.83 -10.15 10.51
N LEU A 80 -0.63 -9.78 10.07
CA LEU A 80 0.54 -10.67 10.11
C LEU A 80 0.86 -11.12 11.53
N ALA A 81 0.91 -10.17 12.47
CA ALA A 81 1.19 -10.47 13.87
C ALA A 81 0.11 -11.35 14.52
N ALA A 82 -1.16 -11.17 14.18
CA ALA A 82 -2.27 -11.92 14.78
C ALA A 82 -2.46 -13.30 14.17
N GLU A 83 -2.32 -13.44 12.86
CA GLU A 83 -2.68 -14.64 12.11
C GLU A 83 -1.45 -15.52 11.79
N GLY A 84 -0.25 -14.96 11.71
CA GLY A 84 0.99 -15.66 11.39
C GLY A 84 0.88 -16.48 10.11
N LYS A 85 1.30 -17.75 10.14
CA LYS A 85 1.19 -18.66 8.99
C LYS A 85 -0.26 -18.99 8.58
N ASN A 86 -1.25 -18.72 9.44
CA ASN A 86 -2.66 -18.97 9.15
C ASN A 86 -3.31 -17.84 8.34
N ILE A 87 -2.63 -16.72 8.13
CA ILE A 87 -3.13 -15.62 7.29
C ILE A 87 -3.52 -16.15 5.91
N GLU A 88 -4.59 -15.63 5.31
CA GLU A 88 -5.05 -16.08 3.99
C GLU A 88 -4.00 -15.87 2.89
N ALA A 89 -3.22 -14.79 2.98
CA ALA A 89 -2.19 -14.47 1.99
C ALA A 89 -1.14 -15.58 1.86
N ASN A 90 -0.71 -15.83 0.61
CA ASN A 90 0.45 -16.66 0.30
C ASN A 90 1.72 -15.80 0.16
N VAL A 91 1.54 -14.55 -0.28
CA VAL A 91 2.60 -13.57 -0.52
C VAL A 91 2.19 -12.24 0.10
N VAL A 92 3.15 -11.56 0.68
CA VAL A 92 2.96 -10.20 1.18
C VAL A 92 3.98 -9.27 0.55
N THR A 93 3.56 -8.03 0.21
CA THR A 93 4.48 -6.94 -0.09
C THR A 93 4.28 -5.85 0.93
N MET A 94 5.35 -5.51 1.63
CA MET A 94 5.29 -4.61 2.78
C MET A 94 6.65 -3.98 3.05
N THR A 95 6.67 -2.92 3.82
CA THR A 95 7.90 -2.32 4.34
C THR A 95 8.76 -3.35 5.06
N SER A 96 10.04 -3.39 4.72
CA SER A 96 10.99 -4.41 5.20
C SER A 96 11.06 -4.49 6.73
N TYR A 97 11.01 -3.36 7.44
CA TYR A 97 11.11 -3.34 8.91
C TYR A 97 9.93 -4.07 9.59
N TYR A 98 8.73 -4.08 9.00
CA TYR A 98 7.62 -4.89 9.51
C TYR A 98 7.89 -6.38 9.30
N LEU A 99 8.38 -6.76 8.10
CA LEU A 99 8.73 -8.16 7.82
C LEU A 99 9.84 -8.67 8.75
N ASP A 100 10.84 -7.84 9.04
CA ASP A 100 11.91 -8.15 10.01
C ASP A 100 11.35 -8.35 11.41
N SER A 101 10.45 -7.46 11.85
CA SER A 101 9.81 -7.55 13.16
C SER A 101 8.96 -8.81 13.32
N ASP A 102 8.12 -9.07 12.31
CA ASP A 102 7.21 -10.22 12.31
C ASP A 102 8.00 -11.55 12.27
N GLN A 103 9.01 -11.64 11.42
CA GLN A 103 9.85 -12.84 11.34
C GLN A 103 10.61 -13.11 12.64
N LYS A 104 11.06 -12.07 13.33
CA LYS A 104 11.74 -12.18 14.61
C LYS A 104 10.82 -12.66 15.72
N GLN A 105 9.58 -12.21 15.73
CA GLN A 105 8.59 -12.56 16.76
C GLN A 105 7.93 -13.93 16.47
N HIS A 106 7.58 -14.16 15.23
CA HIS A 106 6.86 -15.34 14.75
C HIS A 106 7.40 -15.77 13.38
N PRO A 107 8.41 -16.69 13.34
CA PRO A 107 8.95 -17.14 12.06
C PRO A 107 7.85 -17.69 11.15
N MET A 108 7.54 -16.96 10.10
CA MET A 108 6.44 -17.26 9.19
C MET A 108 6.80 -17.21 7.72
N PHE A 109 7.95 -16.66 7.37
CA PHE A 109 8.34 -16.49 5.97
C PHE A 109 9.30 -17.58 5.51
N LEU A 110 9.16 -17.97 4.24
CA LEU A 110 10.06 -18.91 3.59
C LEU A 110 11.37 -18.25 3.18
N GLU A 111 12.43 -19.02 3.15
CA GLU A 111 13.67 -18.62 2.49
C GLU A 111 13.48 -18.54 0.97
N ILE A 112 13.97 -17.45 0.38
CA ILE A 112 13.95 -17.18 -1.06
C ILE A 112 15.40 -17.26 -1.57
N LYS A 113 15.71 -18.29 -2.37
CA LYS A 113 17.09 -18.60 -2.76
C LYS A 113 17.57 -17.95 -4.05
N ASP A 114 16.68 -17.59 -4.96
CA ASP A 114 17.05 -17.19 -6.33
C ASP A 114 16.43 -15.83 -6.70
N ALA A 115 16.57 -14.85 -5.82
CA ALA A 115 16.12 -13.50 -6.12
C ALA A 115 17.08 -12.81 -7.10
N ALA A 116 16.55 -11.94 -7.96
CA ALA A 116 17.36 -11.04 -8.77
C ALA A 116 18.28 -10.19 -7.86
N LYS A 117 19.37 -9.67 -8.43
CA LYS A 117 20.37 -8.89 -7.69
C LYS A 117 19.71 -7.81 -6.86
N PRO A 118 19.81 -7.84 -5.53
CA PRO A 118 19.11 -6.93 -4.64
C PRO A 118 19.66 -5.51 -4.76
N LEU A 119 18.79 -4.52 -4.45
CA LEU A 119 19.20 -3.11 -4.35
C LEU A 119 20.07 -2.85 -3.13
N ALA A 120 19.97 -3.69 -2.10
CA ALA A 120 20.72 -3.61 -0.85
C ALA A 120 20.85 -5.01 -0.24
N GLU A 121 21.78 -5.18 0.71
CA GLU A 121 21.83 -6.40 1.54
C GLU A 121 20.52 -6.58 2.32
N HIS A 122 20.04 -7.80 2.36
CA HIS A 122 18.78 -8.14 3.03
C HIS A 122 18.82 -9.59 3.55
N PRO A 123 17.98 -9.93 4.54
CA PRO A 123 17.77 -11.32 4.95
C PRO A 123 17.22 -12.19 3.81
N ASN A 124 17.39 -13.50 3.93
CA ASN A 124 17.01 -14.45 2.88
C ASN A 124 15.49 -14.77 2.82
N PHE A 125 14.66 -14.17 3.66
CA PHE A 125 13.22 -14.45 3.71
C PHE A 125 12.35 -13.38 3.03
N TYR A 126 12.93 -12.35 2.44
CA TYR A 126 12.25 -11.41 1.56
C TYR A 126 13.16 -10.89 0.46
N VAL A 127 12.58 -10.25 -0.54
CA VAL A 127 13.30 -9.58 -1.65
C VAL A 127 12.87 -8.12 -1.71
N PRO A 128 13.79 -7.15 -1.59
CA PRO A 128 13.51 -5.75 -1.84
C PRO A 128 13.05 -5.51 -3.28
N VAL A 129 11.92 -4.83 -3.45
CA VAL A 129 11.33 -4.57 -4.78
C VAL A 129 11.14 -3.10 -5.09
N LEU A 130 11.01 -2.24 -4.08
CA LEU A 130 10.87 -0.79 -4.22
C LEU A 130 11.68 -0.07 -3.15
N GLY A 131 12.23 1.10 -3.51
CA GLY A 131 12.77 2.08 -2.58
C GLY A 131 11.94 3.35 -2.69
N ASN A 132 11.28 3.75 -1.61
CA ASN A 132 10.42 4.92 -1.56
C ASN A 132 11.11 6.06 -0.81
N CYS A 133 11.11 7.26 -1.37
CA CYS A 133 11.54 8.49 -0.71
C CYS A 133 10.36 9.43 -0.48
N GLY A 134 10.41 10.23 0.58
CA GLY A 134 9.42 11.26 0.87
C GLY A 134 9.66 12.53 0.06
N ALA A 135 8.64 13.38 -0.05
CA ALA A 135 8.77 14.76 -0.50
C ALA A 135 7.60 15.61 0.00
N LEU A 136 7.79 16.91 0.04
CA LEU A 136 6.68 17.84 0.16
C LEU A 136 5.99 17.94 -1.21
N PHE A 137 4.68 17.84 -1.24
CA PHE A 137 3.84 18.06 -2.41
C PHE A 137 3.24 19.44 -2.35
N VAL A 138 3.13 20.08 -3.49
CA VAL A 138 2.58 21.44 -3.58
C VAL A 138 1.61 21.53 -4.74
N ASN A 139 0.36 21.91 -4.46
CA ASN A 139 -0.53 22.41 -5.49
C ASN A 139 -0.21 23.88 -5.72
N THR A 140 0.40 24.19 -6.86
CA THR A 140 0.91 25.54 -7.16
C THR A 140 -0.20 26.58 -7.31
N GLU A 141 -1.39 26.16 -7.72
CA GLU A 141 -2.57 27.04 -7.83
C GLU A 141 -3.16 27.35 -6.46
N GLU A 142 -3.35 26.31 -5.62
CA GLU A 142 -3.90 26.49 -4.27
C GLU A 142 -2.92 27.27 -3.37
N LEU A 143 -1.61 27.03 -3.48
CA LEU A 143 -0.60 27.81 -2.77
C LEU A 143 -0.72 29.31 -3.10
N LYS A 144 -0.86 29.63 -4.40
CA LYS A 144 -1.03 31.00 -4.87
C LYS A 144 -2.36 31.61 -4.41
N LYS A 145 -3.47 30.87 -4.48
CA LYS A 145 -4.79 31.33 -4.02
C LYS A 145 -4.78 31.66 -2.52
N ALA A 146 -4.13 30.82 -1.72
CA ALA A 146 -4.00 31.01 -0.28
C ALA A 146 -2.92 32.06 0.10
N ASN A 147 -2.19 32.58 -0.87
CA ASN A 147 -1.05 33.50 -0.66
C ASN A 147 0.00 32.93 0.31
N LEU A 148 0.28 31.62 0.20
CA LEU A 148 1.26 30.93 1.03
C LEU A 148 2.62 30.88 0.32
N PRO A 149 3.74 30.97 1.06
CA PRO A 149 5.05 30.76 0.49
C PRO A 149 5.26 29.28 0.14
N MET A 150 6.18 29.01 -0.78
CA MET A 150 6.64 27.65 -1.07
C MET A 150 7.43 27.11 0.13
N PRO A 151 7.02 26.02 0.78
CA PRO A 151 7.79 25.44 1.87
C PRO A 151 9.11 24.86 1.34
N LYS A 152 10.15 24.89 2.17
CA LYS A 152 11.47 24.31 1.87
C LYS A 152 11.84 23.20 2.85
N ALA A 153 11.23 23.20 4.00
CA ALA A 153 11.44 22.28 5.09
C ALA A 153 10.13 21.62 5.49
N ILE A 154 10.21 20.40 6.02
CA ILE A 154 9.06 19.76 6.68
C ILE A 154 8.61 20.61 7.86
N LYS A 155 9.54 21.16 8.61
CA LYS A 155 9.29 22.07 9.75
C LYS A 155 8.44 23.27 9.37
N ASP A 156 8.53 23.78 8.13
CA ASP A 156 7.72 24.93 7.69
C ASP A 156 6.21 24.65 7.83
N LEU A 157 5.80 23.38 7.70
CA LEU A 157 4.41 22.97 7.87
C LEU A 157 3.88 23.15 9.31
N ALA A 158 4.78 23.32 10.29
CA ALA A 158 4.42 23.64 11.66
C ALA A 158 4.04 25.11 11.87
N ASP A 159 4.34 26.00 10.90
CA ASP A 159 3.94 27.41 10.99
C ASP A 159 2.41 27.52 10.94
N PRO A 160 1.79 28.32 11.84
CA PRO A 160 0.34 28.52 11.85
C PRO A 160 -0.27 29.01 10.53
N MET A 161 0.53 29.65 9.65
CA MET A 161 0.04 30.09 8.34
C MET A 161 -0.44 28.95 7.46
N TYR A 162 0.09 27.74 7.64
CA TYR A 162 -0.31 26.54 6.89
C TYR A 162 -1.51 25.80 7.48
N LYS A 163 -2.06 26.25 8.61
CA LYS A 163 -3.17 25.58 9.28
C LYS A 163 -4.38 25.44 8.36
N GLY A 164 -4.86 24.22 8.18
CA GLY A 164 -5.98 23.88 7.28
C GLY A 164 -5.62 23.87 5.80
N HIS A 165 -4.38 24.21 5.44
CA HIS A 165 -3.89 24.20 4.06
C HIS A 165 -2.95 23.04 3.75
N ILE A 166 -2.75 22.14 4.71
CA ILE A 166 -1.85 20.98 4.57
C ILE A 166 -2.56 19.66 4.81
N SER A 167 -2.03 18.61 4.19
CA SER A 167 -2.39 17.23 4.46
C SER A 167 -1.14 16.38 4.63
N VAL A 168 -1.09 15.59 5.69
CA VAL A 168 0.02 14.67 5.98
C VAL A 168 -0.51 13.29 6.36
N PRO A 169 0.31 12.23 6.16
CA PRO A 169 -0.09 10.90 6.60
C PRO A 169 0.05 10.75 8.12
N ASP A 170 -0.90 10.02 8.71
CA ASP A 170 -0.93 9.68 10.14
C ASP A 170 0.13 8.60 10.45
N ILE A 171 1.00 8.87 11.41
CA ILE A 171 2.07 7.95 11.82
C ILE A 171 1.52 6.62 12.38
N THR A 172 0.30 6.61 12.88
CA THR A 172 -0.33 5.39 13.42
C THR A 172 -0.83 4.44 12.34
N GLY A 173 -0.94 4.91 11.08
CA GLY A 173 -1.54 4.15 9.96
C GLY A 173 -0.62 3.93 8.77
N SER A 174 0.37 4.82 8.56
CA SER A 174 1.11 4.91 7.32
C SER A 174 2.63 4.85 7.50
N SER A 175 3.29 3.96 6.75
CA SER A 175 4.75 3.93 6.64
C SER A 175 5.35 5.18 5.98
N THR A 176 4.58 5.89 5.16
CA THR A 176 5.02 7.17 4.58
C THR A 176 5.18 8.25 5.65
N ALA A 177 4.33 8.24 6.69
CA ALA A 177 4.49 9.14 7.82
C ALA A 177 5.81 8.90 8.59
N TRP A 178 6.29 7.65 8.61
CA TRP A 178 7.59 7.32 9.18
C TRP A 178 8.73 8.06 8.47
N LEU A 179 8.70 8.19 7.12
CA LEU A 179 9.70 8.96 6.37
C LEU A 179 9.77 10.42 6.83
N MET A 180 8.60 11.05 6.98
CA MET A 180 8.51 12.43 7.48
C MET A 180 9.04 12.55 8.91
N THR A 181 8.60 11.64 9.78
CA THR A 181 8.99 11.62 11.19
C THR A 181 10.50 11.43 11.34
N GLN A 182 11.09 10.48 10.62
CA GLN A 182 12.55 10.22 10.69
C GLN A 182 13.35 11.42 10.21
N ALA A 183 12.95 12.10 9.15
CA ALA A 183 13.64 13.29 8.68
C ALA A 183 13.64 14.40 9.74
N VAL A 184 12.49 14.64 10.36
CA VAL A 184 12.34 15.66 11.42
C VAL A 184 13.11 15.29 12.68
N LEU A 185 13.02 14.04 13.16
CA LEU A 185 13.73 13.60 14.36
C LEU A 185 15.25 13.57 14.15
N ASN A 186 15.71 13.18 12.98
CA ASN A 186 17.15 13.18 12.67
C ASN A 186 17.74 14.59 12.65
N GLU A 187 17.02 15.57 12.13
CA GLU A 187 17.51 16.94 12.00
C GLU A 187 17.40 17.74 13.32
N TYR A 188 16.27 17.60 14.04
CA TYR A 188 15.97 18.43 15.19
C TYR A 188 16.09 17.71 16.54
N GLY A 189 16.35 16.39 16.53
CA GLY A 189 16.35 15.54 17.74
C GLY A 189 14.95 15.19 18.22
N ASP A 190 14.88 14.24 19.17
CA ASP A 190 13.62 13.63 19.59
C ASP A 190 12.66 14.64 20.24
N GLU A 191 13.16 15.50 21.12
CA GLU A 191 12.30 16.43 21.88
C GLU A 191 11.71 17.52 20.99
N GLU A 192 12.56 18.22 20.23
CA GLU A 192 12.12 19.30 19.36
C GLU A 192 11.37 18.74 18.14
N GLY A 193 11.83 17.62 17.58
CA GLY A 193 11.17 16.93 16.47
C GLY A 193 9.76 16.49 16.83
N ALA A 194 9.54 15.97 18.05
CA ALA A 194 8.20 15.61 18.51
C ALA A 194 7.27 16.82 18.64
N LYS A 195 7.78 17.98 19.07
CA LYS A 195 6.99 19.23 19.10
C LYS A 195 6.60 19.69 17.70
N ILE A 196 7.55 19.66 16.75
CA ILE A 196 7.32 19.99 15.34
C ILE A 196 6.25 19.07 14.75
N MET A 197 6.39 17.75 14.90
CA MET A 197 5.43 16.78 14.38
C MET A 197 4.03 17.00 14.94
N LYS A 198 3.90 17.21 16.25
CA LYS A 198 2.63 17.51 16.91
C LYS A 198 1.98 18.79 16.35
N GLN A 199 2.77 19.81 16.05
CA GLN A 199 2.26 21.05 15.48
C GLN A 199 1.83 20.87 14.02
N ILE A 200 2.59 20.09 13.24
CA ILE A 200 2.20 19.73 11.85
C ILE A 200 0.86 18.96 11.85
N GLU A 201 0.70 17.97 12.71
CA GLU A 201 -0.56 17.24 12.84
C GLU A 201 -1.72 18.17 13.21
N ALA A 202 -1.51 19.10 14.14
CA ALA A 202 -2.54 20.08 14.52
C ALA A 202 -2.90 21.02 13.36
N ASN A 203 -1.93 21.43 12.54
CA ASN A 203 -2.15 22.26 11.37
C ASN A 203 -2.83 21.48 10.23
N ALA A 204 -2.58 20.17 10.14
CA ALA A 204 -3.16 19.30 9.12
C ALA A 204 -4.65 18.95 9.38
N MET A 205 -5.15 19.11 10.59
CA MET A 205 -6.57 18.80 10.87
C MET A 205 -7.53 19.69 10.06
N PRO A 206 -8.56 19.12 9.38
CA PRO A 206 -9.03 17.71 9.41
C PRO A 206 -8.44 16.82 8.29
N HIS A 207 -7.33 17.19 7.68
CA HIS A 207 -6.72 16.51 6.53
C HIS A 207 -5.57 15.57 6.91
N LEU A 208 -5.65 14.95 8.11
CA LEU A 208 -4.73 13.90 8.54
C LEU A 208 -5.19 12.55 7.91
N GLU A 209 -4.32 11.92 7.10
CA GLU A 209 -4.69 10.81 6.24
C GLU A 209 -4.16 9.47 6.76
N LYS A 210 -4.98 8.42 6.74
CA LYS A 210 -4.59 7.06 7.19
C LYS A 210 -3.67 6.35 6.21
N SER A 211 -3.59 6.78 4.96
CA SER A 211 -2.73 6.19 3.93
C SER A 211 -1.66 7.17 3.45
N GLY A 212 -0.51 6.64 3.00
CA GLY A 212 0.57 7.45 2.44
C GLY A 212 0.21 8.21 1.15
N SER A 213 -0.79 7.73 0.39
CA SER A 213 -1.29 8.39 -0.82
C SER A 213 -2.46 9.34 -0.56
N GLY A 214 -3.01 9.38 0.66
CA GLY A 214 -4.11 10.27 1.03
C GLY A 214 -3.79 11.74 0.78
N PRO A 215 -2.65 12.26 1.25
CA PRO A 215 -2.28 13.66 1.04
C PRO A 215 -2.25 14.07 -0.43
N LEU A 216 -1.72 13.22 -1.32
CA LEU A 216 -1.69 13.54 -2.75
C LEU A 216 -3.09 13.60 -3.36
N LYS A 217 -4.03 12.76 -2.90
CA LYS A 217 -5.43 12.83 -3.34
C LYS A 217 -6.05 14.18 -2.99
N LYS A 218 -5.77 14.71 -1.80
CA LYS A 218 -6.19 16.04 -1.35
C LYS A 218 -5.55 17.17 -2.19
N ILE A 219 -4.27 17.05 -2.49
CA ILE A 219 -3.53 17.97 -3.37
C ILE A 219 -4.14 17.99 -4.78
N ARG A 220 -4.38 16.81 -5.38
CA ARG A 220 -4.99 16.66 -6.71
C ARG A 220 -6.41 17.28 -6.76
N ALA A 221 -7.16 17.12 -5.69
CA ALA A 221 -8.53 17.67 -5.56
C ALA A 221 -8.55 19.19 -5.29
N GLY A 222 -7.40 19.82 -5.02
CA GLY A 222 -7.36 21.24 -4.63
C GLY A 222 -7.95 21.52 -3.25
N GLU A 223 -8.05 20.49 -2.38
CA GLU A 223 -8.57 20.64 -1.02
C GLU A 223 -7.52 21.29 -0.09
N VAL A 224 -6.24 21.07 -0.37
CA VAL A 224 -5.11 21.62 0.38
C VAL A 224 -4.01 22.07 -0.57
N ALA A 225 -3.17 23.00 -0.10
CA ALA A 225 -2.08 23.56 -0.89
C ALA A 225 -0.78 22.76 -0.78
N VAL A 226 -0.51 22.14 0.37
CA VAL A 226 0.74 21.42 0.64
C VAL A 226 0.45 20.07 1.28
N GLY A 227 1.30 19.08 1.03
CA GLY A 227 1.24 17.77 1.66
C GLY A 227 2.59 17.12 1.75
N PHE A 228 2.64 15.97 2.43
CA PHE A 228 3.80 15.09 2.44
C PHE A 228 3.40 13.70 1.92
N GLY A 229 4.25 13.10 1.08
CA GLY A 229 3.98 11.77 0.53
C GLY A 229 5.16 11.19 -0.23
N LEU A 230 4.91 10.21 -1.11
CA LEU A 230 5.96 9.51 -1.86
C LEU A 230 6.37 10.32 -3.09
N ARG A 231 7.62 10.72 -3.16
CA ARG A 231 8.21 11.61 -4.17
C ARG A 231 7.82 11.23 -5.61
N HIS A 232 7.89 9.94 -5.96
CA HIS A 232 7.60 9.46 -7.31
C HIS A 232 6.18 9.81 -7.80
N GLN A 233 5.22 9.92 -6.89
CA GLN A 233 3.82 10.25 -7.23
C GLN A 233 3.70 11.71 -7.69
N ALA A 234 4.35 12.64 -6.98
CA ALA A 234 4.35 14.05 -7.38
C ALA A 234 5.13 14.28 -8.68
N VAL A 235 6.26 13.57 -8.86
CA VAL A 235 7.01 13.58 -10.13
C VAL A 235 6.12 13.14 -11.29
N ALA A 236 5.36 12.05 -11.12
CA ALA A 236 4.45 11.54 -12.15
C ALA A 236 3.32 12.54 -12.47
N ASP A 237 2.77 13.21 -11.47
CA ASP A 237 1.71 14.19 -11.66
C ASP A 237 2.21 15.46 -12.36
N LYS A 238 3.38 15.95 -11.98
CA LYS A 238 4.04 17.05 -12.66
C LYS A 238 4.31 16.73 -14.15
N ALA A 239 4.78 15.52 -14.41
CA ALA A 239 5.02 15.06 -15.79
C ALA A 239 3.73 14.97 -16.64
N LYS A 240 2.57 14.76 -16.01
CA LYS A 240 1.25 14.78 -16.65
C LYS A 240 0.70 16.20 -16.84
N GLY A 241 1.40 17.22 -16.39
CA GLY A 241 0.98 18.64 -16.49
C GLY A 241 -0.08 19.05 -15.47
N LEU A 242 -0.25 18.29 -14.37
CA LEU A 242 -1.09 18.71 -13.27
C LEU A 242 -0.44 19.90 -12.52
N PRO A 243 -1.21 20.76 -11.85
CA PRO A 243 -0.68 21.86 -11.06
C PRO A 243 -0.02 21.39 -9.75
N VAL A 244 0.74 20.31 -9.84
CA VAL A 244 1.43 19.68 -8.73
C VAL A 244 2.94 19.81 -8.94
N ASP A 245 3.61 20.30 -7.92
CA ASP A 245 5.07 20.31 -7.82
C ASP A 245 5.51 19.60 -6.55
N TYR A 246 6.80 19.39 -6.39
CA TYR A 246 7.38 18.78 -5.20
C TYR A 246 8.64 19.52 -4.77
N VAL A 247 8.93 19.40 -3.47
CA VAL A 247 10.16 19.93 -2.88
C VAL A 247 10.82 18.80 -2.08
N ASP A 248 12.08 18.55 -2.38
CA ASP A 248 12.93 17.71 -1.53
C ASP A 248 13.27 18.53 -0.27
N PRO A 249 12.87 18.11 0.93
CA PRO A 249 12.98 18.93 2.13
C PRO A 249 14.43 19.07 2.58
N VAL A 250 14.74 20.20 3.20
CA VAL A 250 16.10 20.50 3.69
C VAL A 250 16.56 19.55 4.80
N GLU A 251 15.64 18.95 5.54
CA GLU A 251 15.91 17.89 6.52
C GLU A 251 16.44 16.61 5.87
N GLY A 252 16.43 16.55 4.56
CA GLY A 252 16.82 15.37 3.82
C GLY A 252 15.71 14.31 3.72
N ASN A 253 16.07 13.17 3.15
CA ASN A 253 15.15 12.05 2.93
C ASN A 253 15.74 10.75 3.45
N PHE A 254 14.86 9.90 3.95
CA PHE A 254 15.13 8.50 4.24
C PHE A 254 14.56 7.62 3.12
N MET A 255 15.13 6.44 2.94
CA MET A 255 14.59 5.44 2.03
C MET A 255 13.76 4.42 2.81
N LEU A 256 12.53 4.23 2.36
CA LEU A 256 11.64 3.18 2.84
C LEU A 256 11.68 2.04 1.83
N THR A 257 12.24 0.91 2.22
CA THR A 257 12.30 -0.28 1.37
C THR A 257 11.00 -1.08 1.51
N GLU A 258 10.35 -1.33 0.38
CA GLU A 258 9.24 -2.29 0.26
C GLU A 258 9.78 -3.60 -0.28
N SER A 259 9.42 -4.68 0.37
CA SER A 259 9.90 -6.03 0.07
C SER A 259 8.76 -7.01 -0.15
N VAL A 260 9.02 -8.07 -0.89
CA VAL A 260 8.12 -9.20 -1.07
C VAL A 260 8.59 -10.39 -0.23
N ALA A 261 7.69 -10.97 0.54
CA ALA A 261 7.91 -12.18 1.33
C ALA A 261 6.85 -13.23 1.01
N VAL A 262 7.20 -14.50 1.18
CA VAL A 262 6.30 -15.65 0.97
C VAL A 262 5.98 -16.29 2.32
N ILE A 263 4.70 -16.42 2.62
CA ILE A 263 4.24 -17.10 3.85
C ILE A 263 4.48 -18.60 3.72
N ASP A 264 5.08 -19.22 4.74
CA ASP A 264 5.33 -20.67 4.82
C ASP A 264 4.02 -21.40 5.14
N LYS A 265 3.42 -21.98 4.12
CA LYS A 265 2.19 -22.79 4.21
C LYS A 265 2.48 -24.27 3.92
N ASN A 266 1.67 -24.89 3.09
CA ASN A 266 1.92 -26.25 2.61
C ASN A 266 2.75 -26.28 1.32
N ALA A 267 3.33 -27.43 0.98
CA ALA A 267 4.25 -27.55 -0.15
C ALA A 267 3.66 -27.09 -1.49
N ALA A 268 2.38 -27.38 -1.77
CA ALA A 268 1.75 -27.03 -3.03
C ALA A 268 1.56 -25.52 -3.19
N GLU A 269 1.12 -24.84 -2.14
CA GLU A 269 0.97 -23.37 -2.12
C GLU A 269 2.33 -22.69 -2.18
N ASN A 270 3.32 -23.20 -1.45
CA ASN A 270 4.68 -22.68 -1.43
C ASN A 270 5.35 -22.75 -2.80
N GLU A 271 5.17 -23.83 -3.58
CA GLU A 271 5.73 -24.01 -4.92
C GLU A 271 5.23 -22.94 -5.91
N GLN A 272 3.97 -22.54 -5.82
CA GLN A 272 3.42 -21.48 -6.66
C GLN A 272 3.89 -20.10 -6.17
N ALA A 273 3.78 -19.83 -4.88
CA ALA A 273 4.08 -18.55 -4.27
C ALA A 273 5.56 -18.15 -4.43
N LYS A 274 6.51 -19.08 -4.30
CA LYS A 274 7.96 -18.84 -4.45
C LYS A 274 8.37 -18.30 -5.83
N LYS A 275 7.54 -18.42 -6.84
CA LYS A 275 7.84 -17.90 -8.19
C LYS A 275 7.55 -16.41 -8.34
N LEU A 276 6.69 -15.84 -7.48
CA LEU A 276 6.25 -14.45 -7.59
C LEU A 276 7.34 -13.42 -7.27
N PRO A 277 8.22 -13.61 -6.26
CA PRO A 277 9.30 -12.66 -6.00
C PRO A 277 10.18 -12.35 -7.21
N ASN A 278 10.50 -13.36 -8.02
CA ASN A 278 11.25 -13.19 -9.26
C ASN A 278 10.49 -12.39 -10.33
N ALA A 279 9.17 -12.43 -10.35
CA ALA A 279 8.38 -11.60 -11.26
C ALA A 279 8.36 -10.13 -10.80
N PHE A 280 8.26 -9.87 -9.51
CA PHE A 280 8.33 -8.52 -8.95
C PHE A 280 9.70 -7.86 -9.18
N SER A 281 10.79 -8.61 -9.09
CA SER A 281 12.14 -8.09 -9.33
C SER A 281 12.39 -7.64 -10.80
N LYS A 282 11.47 -8.02 -11.72
CA LYS A 282 11.51 -7.60 -13.14
C LYS A 282 10.64 -6.36 -13.40
N MET A 283 10.13 -5.70 -12.37
CA MET A 283 9.47 -4.40 -12.56
C MET A 283 10.45 -3.43 -13.22
N PRO A 284 10.00 -2.62 -14.18
CA PRO A 284 10.85 -1.62 -14.78
C PRO A 284 11.32 -0.65 -13.69
N ALA A 285 12.60 -0.29 -13.73
CA ALA A 285 13.10 0.81 -12.91
C ALA A 285 12.23 2.04 -13.20
N ARG A 286 11.66 2.64 -12.16
CA ARG A 286 10.96 3.91 -12.31
C ARG A 286 12.03 4.98 -12.48
N ASN A 287 12.07 5.63 -13.64
CA ASN A 287 12.89 6.81 -13.83
C ASN A 287 12.26 7.93 -13.00
N PHE A 288 12.94 8.29 -11.92
CA PHE A 288 12.58 9.41 -11.03
C PHE A 288 13.29 10.68 -11.45
#